data_6df7932b1d68fcccaea893ae0298f8e6
#
_entry.id   6df7932b1d68fcccaea893ae0298f8e6
#
_cell.length_a   1.000
_cell.length_b   1.000
_cell.length_c   1.000
_cell.angle_alpha   90.00
_cell.angle_beta   90.00
_cell.angle_gamma   90.00
#
_symmetry.space_group_name_H-M   'P 1'
#
loop_
_entity.id
_entity.type
_entity.pdbx_description
1 polymer ?
#
loop_
_entity_poly.entity_id
_entity_poly.type
_entity_poly.pdbx_seq_one_letter_code
_entity_poly.pdbx_strand_id
1 'polypeptide(L)'
;MNTRNFLQSFPARARKSRLAAAVCAFSLALAIAGVHEKSVTAQTPTSAGAPKTAAQQFKNIEVLKDIPADQLIPAMQFIAASLGVECEFCHVRGAFEKDDKKPKVTARRMINMMMAINANNFDGEREVTCYSCHRGSMHPVTTPIITIEDAEPAESATPNSEKSALPSADQLFDKYLAAVGGAEALQKITSRVEKGSATFAGQHIPVDIYAKAPDKRVSVMHQKDGDSLTIFDGHQGWLSVPNRVHPMSASENAAAHIDADFYLPVHVKSLYEKYRVEPGEKIDGRDTYLVVGQKEGLPPMRLYFDTQSGLLLRLIRYADSPLGLNPTQIDYADYRDNSGIKIPFRWILARPGNHFTIQVEQLQQNVPIDDARFAPPPAPSAPNPPPKP
;
A
#
# COMPACT_ATOMS: atom_id res chain seq x y z
N MET A 1 -15.07 17.12 55.61
CA MET A 1 -14.64 18.55 55.73
C MET A 1 -14.12 19.01 54.39
N ASN A 2 -14.90 19.92 53.81
CA ASN A 2 -14.58 20.94 52.77
C ASN A 2 -13.78 20.52 51.55
N THR A 3 -14.45 20.30 50.42
CA THR A 3 -14.92 21.27 49.36
C THR A 3 -13.85 22.22 48.82
N ARG A 4 -13.58 22.16 47.50
CA ARG A 4 -13.81 23.31 46.60
C ARG A 4 -13.58 22.96 45.12
N ASN A 5 -14.66 23.15 44.39
CA ASN A 5 -14.75 23.28 42.92
C ASN A 5 -13.79 24.36 42.38
N PHE A 6 -13.23 24.13 41.19
CA PHE A 6 -12.77 25.23 40.34
C PHE A 6 -13.20 24.95 38.89
N LEU A 7 -14.38 25.44 38.58
CA LEU A 7 -14.83 25.69 37.22
C LEU A 7 -14.24 27.03 36.76
N GLN A 8 -13.47 27.07 35.70
CA GLN A 8 -13.17 28.31 34.99
C GLN A 8 -13.68 28.19 33.56
N SER A 9 -14.75 28.91 33.32
CA SER A 9 -15.34 29.23 32.03
C SER A 9 -14.49 30.26 31.27
N PHE A 10 -14.22 30.02 29.98
CA PHE A 10 -13.73 31.05 29.06
C PHE A 10 -14.79 31.38 28.00
N PRO A 11 -14.98 32.69 27.71
CA PRO A 11 -16.07 33.15 26.88
C PRO A 11 -15.72 33.13 25.37
N ALA A 12 -16.71 32.79 24.58
CA ALA A 12 -16.72 32.92 23.13
C ALA A 12 -16.59 34.37 22.68
N ARG A 13 -15.67 34.67 21.78
CA ARG A 13 -15.55 35.99 21.13
C ARG A 13 -15.89 35.83 19.65
N ALA A 14 -17.13 36.14 19.31
CA ALA A 14 -17.58 36.35 17.93
C ALA A 14 -16.93 37.64 17.38
N ARG A 15 -16.27 37.51 16.25
CA ARG A 15 -15.85 38.67 15.42
C ARG A 15 -16.56 38.60 14.07
N LYS A 16 -17.61 39.42 13.99
CA LYS A 16 -18.21 39.84 12.71
C LYS A 16 -17.29 40.88 12.07
N SER A 17 -16.82 40.67 10.86
CA SER A 17 -16.34 41.78 10.03
C SER A 17 -17.08 41.77 8.71
N ARG A 18 -17.89 42.80 8.55
CA ARG A 18 -18.46 43.23 7.26
C ARG A 18 -17.34 43.93 6.48
N LEU A 19 -17.15 43.62 5.23
CA LEU A 19 -16.50 44.57 4.32
C LEU A 19 -17.25 44.64 3.00
N ALA A 20 -17.35 45.88 2.59
CA ALA A 20 -18.18 46.43 1.56
C ALA A 20 -17.68 46.15 0.13
N ALA A 21 -18.64 46.17 -0.77
CA ALA A 21 -18.44 46.22 -2.21
C ALA A 21 -17.73 47.48 -2.65
N ALA A 22 -16.83 47.39 -3.62
CA ALA A 22 -16.42 48.49 -4.48
C ALA A 22 -16.45 48.00 -5.93
N VAL A 23 -17.39 48.59 -6.66
CA VAL A 23 -17.54 48.54 -8.11
C VAL A 23 -16.51 49.50 -8.69
N CYS A 24 -15.70 49.08 -9.66
CA CYS A 24 -15.04 49.94 -10.62
C CYS A 24 -15.19 49.37 -12.02
N ALA A 25 -16.10 49.95 -12.73
CA ALA A 25 -16.22 49.82 -14.19
C ALA A 25 -15.07 50.61 -14.89
N PHE A 26 -14.35 49.95 -15.78
CA PHE A 26 -13.54 50.63 -16.75
C PHE A 26 -13.81 50.04 -18.14
N SER A 27 -14.56 50.82 -18.92
CA SER A 27 -14.81 50.60 -20.33
C SER A 27 -13.60 51.04 -21.13
N LEU A 28 -13.05 50.18 -21.98
CA LEU A 28 -12.30 50.66 -23.15
C LEU A 28 -12.53 49.69 -24.31
N ALA A 29 -13.19 50.21 -25.32
CA ALA A 29 -13.34 49.61 -26.65
C ALA A 29 -12.03 49.81 -27.43
N LEU A 30 -11.55 48.84 -28.19
CA LEU A 30 -11.28 48.94 -29.64
C LEU A 30 -10.55 47.70 -30.19
N ALA A 31 -10.97 47.39 -31.40
CA ALA A 31 -10.26 46.74 -32.51
C ALA A 31 -10.44 45.23 -32.72
N ILE A 32 -11.27 44.96 -33.69
CA ILE A 32 -11.50 43.75 -34.45
C ILE A 32 -10.23 43.39 -35.24
N ALA A 33 -9.68 42.20 -34.98
CA ALA A 33 -8.89 41.47 -35.95
C ALA A 33 -9.33 40.00 -35.86
N GLY A 34 -9.95 39.51 -36.91
CA GLY A 34 -10.50 38.18 -36.99
C GLY A 34 -9.41 37.11 -36.95
N VAL A 35 -9.44 36.31 -35.91
CA VAL A 35 -8.74 35.04 -35.85
C VAL A 35 -9.83 33.97 -35.75
N HIS A 36 -9.92 33.13 -36.77
CA HIS A 36 -10.76 31.91 -36.74
C HIS A 36 -10.23 30.98 -35.67
N GLU A 37 -10.74 31.10 -34.45
CA GLU A 37 -10.57 30.05 -33.44
C GLU A 37 -11.44 28.84 -33.82
N LYS A 38 -10.78 27.79 -34.24
CA LYS A 38 -11.40 26.45 -34.23
C LYS A 38 -11.78 26.17 -32.80
N SER A 39 -13.08 26.22 -32.51
CA SER A 39 -13.65 25.75 -31.25
C SER A 39 -13.26 24.28 -31.06
N VAL A 40 -12.22 24.05 -30.27
CA VAL A 40 -11.99 22.75 -29.66
C VAL A 40 -13.08 22.60 -28.62
N THR A 41 -14.10 21.85 -28.96
CA THR A 41 -15.10 21.39 -28.01
C THR A 41 -14.33 20.57 -26.96
N ALA A 42 -14.08 21.16 -25.80
CA ALA A 42 -13.66 20.42 -24.63
C ALA A 42 -14.77 19.39 -24.37
N GLN A 43 -14.48 18.13 -24.67
CA GLN A 43 -15.31 17.03 -24.23
C GLN A 43 -15.31 17.07 -22.71
N THR A 44 -16.44 17.45 -22.14
CA THR A 44 -16.70 17.28 -20.70
C THR A 44 -16.38 15.84 -20.36
N PRO A 45 -15.52 15.54 -19.38
CA PRO A 45 -15.28 14.17 -18.97
C PRO A 45 -16.64 13.60 -18.59
N THR A 46 -17.04 12.55 -19.29
CA THR A 46 -18.26 11.79 -18.99
C THR A 46 -18.19 11.45 -17.51
N SER A 47 -19.14 11.96 -16.75
CA SER A 47 -19.31 11.68 -15.33
C SER A 47 -19.14 10.17 -15.12
N ALA A 48 -18.02 9.75 -14.59
CA ALA A 48 -17.85 8.39 -14.12
C ALA A 48 -18.95 8.18 -13.08
N GLY A 49 -19.91 7.28 -13.38
CA GLY A 49 -21.02 7.00 -12.50
C GLY A 49 -20.49 6.70 -11.09
N ALA A 50 -21.23 7.09 -10.07
CA ALA A 50 -20.83 6.86 -8.67
C ALA A 50 -20.30 5.42 -8.50
N PRO A 51 -19.18 5.21 -7.79
CA PRO A 51 -18.58 3.90 -7.63
C PRO A 51 -19.62 2.93 -7.04
N LYS A 52 -19.73 1.74 -7.62
CA LYS A 52 -20.64 0.71 -7.13
C LYS A 52 -20.27 0.34 -5.69
N THR A 53 -21.30 0.06 -4.89
CA THR A 53 -21.10 -0.51 -3.55
C THR A 53 -20.74 -2.00 -3.63
N ALA A 54 -20.22 -2.55 -2.55
CA ALA A 54 -19.91 -3.98 -2.45
C ALA A 54 -21.17 -4.83 -2.70
N ALA A 55 -22.34 -4.44 -2.17
CA ALA A 55 -23.59 -5.15 -2.38
C ALA A 55 -24.08 -5.09 -3.83
N GLN A 56 -23.75 -4.04 -4.57
CA GLN A 56 -24.12 -3.90 -5.99
C GLN A 56 -23.23 -4.73 -6.92
N GLN A 57 -21.99 -5.01 -6.51
CA GLN A 57 -21.01 -5.69 -7.37
C GLN A 57 -20.82 -7.16 -7.05
N PHE A 58 -20.95 -7.55 -5.79
CA PHE A 58 -20.70 -8.91 -5.33
C PHE A 58 -21.97 -9.57 -4.80
N LYS A 59 -22.01 -10.90 -4.87
CA LYS A 59 -23.14 -11.69 -4.39
C LYS A 59 -23.02 -11.96 -2.89
N ASN A 60 -24.16 -12.06 -2.21
CA ASN A 60 -24.27 -12.48 -0.81
C ASN A 60 -23.48 -11.61 0.17
N ILE A 61 -23.50 -10.28 -0.03
CA ILE A 61 -22.91 -9.31 0.87
C ILE A 61 -23.95 -8.91 1.92
N GLU A 62 -23.78 -9.39 3.16
CA GLU A 62 -24.70 -9.11 4.29
C GLU A 62 -24.17 -8.03 5.21
N VAL A 63 -22.84 -7.93 5.35
CA VAL A 63 -22.12 -6.89 6.08
C VAL A 63 -21.24 -6.11 5.11
N LEU A 64 -20.83 -4.90 5.45
CA LEU A 64 -20.01 -4.04 4.57
C LEU A 64 -20.70 -3.73 3.22
N LYS A 65 -22.05 -3.67 3.21
CA LYS A 65 -22.87 -3.51 2.00
C LYS A 65 -22.55 -2.22 1.25
N ASP A 66 -22.34 -1.15 1.99
CA ASP A 66 -22.29 0.22 1.49
C ASP A 66 -20.85 0.71 1.22
N ILE A 67 -19.83 -0.11 1.53
CA ILE A 67 -18.45 0.26 1.18
C ILE A 67 -18.26 0.24 -0.34
N PRO A 68 -17.32 1.02 -0.89
CA PRO A 68 -16.94 0.91 -2.29
C PRO A 68 -16.55 -0.53 -2.64
N ALA A 69 -16.97 -0.99 -3.80
CA ALA A 69 -16.77 -2.39 -4.21
C ALA A 69 -15.31 -2.81 -4.30
N ASP A 70 -14.42 -1.90 -4.66
CA ASP A 70 -12.97 -2.10 -4.72
C ASP A 70 -12.34 -2.28 -3.31
N GLN A 71 -13.02 -1.81 -2.25
CA GLN A 71 -12.57 -1.93 -0.88
C GLN A 71 -12.95 -3.27 -0.21
N LEU A 72 -13.79 -4.09 -0.85
CA LEU A 72 -14.21 -5.36 -0.25
C LEU A 72 -13.04 -6.34 -0.11
N ILE A 73 -12.23 -6.49 -1.14
CA ILE A 73 -11.09 -7.43 -1.10
C ILE A 73 -10.02 -6.98 -0.10
N PRO A 74 -9.60 -5.69 -0.06
CA PRO A 74 -8.76 -5.18 1.02
C PRO A 74 -9.30 -5.46 2.43
N ALA A 75 -10.62 -5.30 2.64
CA ALA A 75 -11.25 -5.62 3.91
C ALA A 75 -11.14 -7.11 4.26
N MET A 76 -11.37 -8.02 3.29
CA MET A 76 -11.21 -9.46 3.51
C MET A 76 -9.75 -9.84 3.82
N GLN A 77 -8.79 -9.22 3.15
CA GLN A 77 -7.36 -9.41 3.43
C GLN A 77 -7.00 -8.96 4.85
N PHE A 78 -7.54 -7.83 5.30
CA PHE A 78 -7.34 -7.36 6.67
C PHE A 78 -7.90 -8.33 7.71
N ILE A 79 -9.09 -8.92 7.47
CA ILE A 79 -9.67 -9.94 8.35
C ILE A 79 -8.77 -11.18 8.38
N ALA A 80 -8.34 -11.68 7.22
CA ALA A 80 -7.47 -12.85 7.13
C ALA A 80 -6.17 -12.66 7.91
N ALA A 81 -5.50 -11.51 7.74
CA ALA A 81 -4.30 -11.15 8.49
C ALA A 81 -4.55 -11.04 9.99
N SER A 82 -5.68 -10.44 10.37
CA SER A 82 -6.03 -10.26 11.79
C SER A 82 -6.26 -11.60 12.51
N LEU A 83 -6.68 -12.62 11.78
CA LEU A 83 -6.93 -13.97 12.29
C LEU A 83 -5.77 -14.94 12.04
N GLY A 84 -4.80 -14.59 11.21
CA GLY A 84 -3.71 -15.51 10.81
C GLY A 84 -4.20 -16.68 9.98
N VAL A 85 -5.18 -16.48 9.09
CA VAL A 85 -5.80 -17.53 8.27
C VAL A 85 -5.80 -17.19 6.79
N GLU A 86 -5.95 -18.21 5.95
CA GLU A 86 -6.11 -18.06 4.49
C GLU A 86 -7.58 -17.85 4.09
N CYS A 87 -7.82 -17.40 2.85
CA CYS A 87 -9.15 -17.11 2.35
C CYS A 87 -10.10 -18.32 2.42
N GLU A 88 -9.58 -19.52 2.18
CA GLU A 88 -10.33 -20.76 2.21
C GLU A 88 -10.77 -21.21 3.60
N PHE A 89 -10.24 -20.60 4.65
CA PHE A 89 -10.77 -20.85 6.00
C PHE A 89 -12.25 -20.47 6.12
N CYS A 90 -12.62 -19.32 5.51
CA CYS A 90 -13.99 -18.81 5.55
C CYS A 90 -14.77 -19.09 4.25
N HIS A 91 -14.09 -19.22 3.10
CA HIS A 91 -14.72 -19.30 1.80
C HIS A 91 -14.52 -20.66 1.12
N VAL A 92 -15.49 -21.03 0.28
CA VAL A 92 -15.34 -22.14 -0.66
C VAL A 92 -14.59 -21.62 -1.88
N ARG A 93 -13.48 -22.27 -2.27
CA ARG A 93 -12.68 -21.88 -3.43
C ARG A 93 -13.55 -21.87 -4.70
N GLY A 94 -13.52 -20.78 -5.45
CA GLY A 94 -14.34 -20.59 -6.66
C GLY A 94 -15.82 -20.31 -6.43
N ALA A 95 -16.29 -20.28 -5.15
CA ALA A 95 -17.68 -20.01 -4.80
C ALA A 95 -17.75 -19.17 -3.50
N PHE A 96 -17.12 -17.99 -3.53
CA PHE A 96 -16.93 -17.12 -2.36
C PHE A 96 -18.26 -16.62 -1.76
N GLU A 97 -19.34 -16.59 -2.56
CA GLU A 97 -20.67 -16.21 -2.12
C GLU A 97 -21.36 -17.25 -1.23
N LYS A 98 -20.96 -18.52 -1.25
CA LYS A 98 -21.60 -19.58 -0.47
C LYS A 98 -21.35 -19.43 1.02
N ASP A 99 -22.31 -19.85 1.83
CA ASP A 99 -22.28 -19.84 3.30
C ASP A 99 -22.07 -21.22 3.91
N ASP A 100 -21.53 -22.16 3.15
CA ASP A 100 -21.30 -23.53 3.57
C ASP A 100 -20.33 -23.66 4.76
N LYS A 101 -19.52 -22.62 4.98
CA LYS A 101 -18.52 -22.61 6.05
C LYS A 101 -18.95 -21.77 7.24
N LYS A 102 -19.07 -22.40 8.40
CA LYS A 102 -19.42 -21.73 9.67
C LYS A 102 -18.53 -20.51 9.99
N PRO A 103 -17.20 -20.50 9.75
CA PRO A 103 -16.36 -19.34 10.01
C PRO A 103 -16.83 -18.08 9.26
N LYS A 104 -17.34 -18.18 8.02
CA LYS A 104 -17.85 -17.03 7.27
C LYS A 104 -19.05 -16.39 7.97
N VAL A 105 -20.00 -17.20 8.43
CA VAL A 105 -21.17 -16.72 9.18
C VAL A 105 -20.76 -16.10 10.51
N THR A 106 -19.77 -16.70 11.20
CA THR A 106 -19.24 -16.15 12.44
C THR A 106 -18.53 -14.81 12.20
N ALA A 107 -17.74 -14.69 11.12
CA ALA A 107 -17.07 -13.44 10.78
C ALA A 107 -18.05 -12.27 10.58
N ARG A 108 -19.21 -12.50 9.95
CA ARG A 108 -20.26 -11.46 9.82
C ARG A 108 -20.72 -10.93 11.18
N ARG A 109 -20.92 -11.83 12.15
CA ARG A 109 -21.30 -11.40 13.52
C ARG A 109 -20.19 -10.61 14.20
N MET A 110 -18.94 -11.02 14.02
CA MET A 110 -17.79 -10.32 14.60
C MET A 110 -17.59 -8.94 13.96
N ILE A 111 -17.78 -8.81 12.66
CA ILE A 111 -17.75 -7.51 11.96
C ILE A 111 -18.82 -6.57 12.53
N ASN A 112 -20.07 -7.03 12.66
CA ASN A 112 -21.15 -6.22 13.23
C ASN A 112 -20.86 -5.83 14.69
N MET A 113 -20.31 -6.74 15.49
CA MET A 113 -19.90 -6.46 16.87
C MET A 113 -18.82 -5.35 16.91
N MET A 114 -17.76 -5.50 16.12
CA MET A 114 -16.67 -4.51 16.05
C MET A 114 -17.18 -3.13 15.61
N MET A 115 -18.02 -3.09 14.57
CA MET A 115 -18.62 -1.84 14.09
C MET A 115 -19.51 -1.19 15.16
N ALA A 116 -20.31 -2.00 15.89
CA ALA A 116 -21.13 -1.48 16.99
C ALA A 116 -20.28 -0.95 18.15
N ILE A 117 -19.17 -1.61 18.49
CA ILE A 117 -18.24 -1.10 19.52
C ILE A 117 -17.73 0.29 19.13
N ASN A 118 -17.23 0.45 17.90
CA ASN A 118 -16.72 1.74 17.43
C ASN A 118 -17.82 2.81 17.39
N ALA A 119 -18.99 2.48 16.85
CA ALA A 119 -20.10 3.42 16.77
C ALA A 119 -20.60 3.90 18.14
N ASN A 120 -20.68 2.99 19.11
CA ASN A 120 -21.27 3.28 20.41
C ASN A 120 -20.29 3.85 21.44
N ASN A 121 -18.97 3.68 21.24
CA ASN A 121 -17.97 4.00 22.25
C ASN A 121 -16.84 4.92 21.75
N PHE A 122 -16.71 5.09 20.43
CA PHE A 122 -15.61 5.83 19.81
C PHE A 122 -16.11 6.76 18.69
N ASP A 123 -17.33 7.25 18.80
CA ASP A 123 -17.94 8.19 17.84
C ASP A 123 -17.86 7.76 16.36
N GLY A 124 -17.77 6.45 16.10
CA GLY A 124 -17.60 5.87 14.78
C GLY A 124 -16.15 5.78 14.28
N GLU A 125 -15.20 6.30 15.06
CA GLU A 125 -13.77 6.17 14.74
C GLU A 125 -13.30 4.71 14.86
N ARG A 126 -12.31 4.33 14.02
CA ARG A 126 -11.80 2.95 13.95
C ARG A 126 -10.76 2.64 15.03
N GLU A 127 -11.11 2.79 16.29
CA GLU A 127 -10.22 2.52 17.44
C GLU A 127 -10.08 1.01 17.69
N VAL A 128 -11.17 0.25 17.54
CA VAL A 128 -11.17 -1.21 17.67
C VAL A 128 -11.26 -1.85 16.31
N THR A 129 -10.34 -2.77 16.04
CA THR A 129 -10.28 -3.55 14.81
C THR A 129 -10.32 -5.05 15.12
N CYS A 130 -10.43 -5.90 14.08
CA CYS A 130 -10.30 -7.36 14.27
C CYS A 130 -8.97 -7.72 14.96
N TYR A 131 -7.89 -7.01 14.59
CA TYR A 131 -6.56 -7.25 15.13
C TYR A 131 -6.43 -6.87 16.61
N SER A 132 -7.21 -5.91 17.11
CA SER A 132 -7.21 -5.54 18.54
C SER A 132 -7.46 -6.74 19.46
N CYS A 133 -8.32 -7.67 19.00
CA CYS A 133 -8.65 -8.89 19.77
C CYS A 133 -7.88 -10.11 19.28
N HIS A 134 -7.75 -10.31 17.97
CA HIS A 134 -7.24 -11.55 17.38
C HIS A 134 -5.72 -11.65 17.29
N ARG A 135 -5.02 -10.55 16.99
CA ARG A 135 -3.54 -10.47 16.97
C ARG A 135 -2.85 -11.58 16.16
N GLY A 136 -3.42 -11.96 15.01
CA GLY A 136 -2.91 -13.04 14.17
C GLY A 136 -3.35 -14.44 14.60
N SER A 137 -4.38 -14.58 15.44
CA SER A 137 -4.91 -15.86 15.88
C SER A 137 -6.41 -15.96 15.64
N MET A 138 -6.89 -17.17 15.27
CA MET A 138 -8.31 -17.44 15.09
C MET A 138 -9.15 -17.17 16.36
N HIS A 139 -8.55 -17.35 17.51
CA HIS A 139 -9.17 -17.09 18.80
C HIS A 139 -8.45 -15.95 19.52
N PRO A 140 -9.19 -14.94 20.01
CA PRO A 140 -8.60 -13.91 20.85
C PRO A 140 -7.90 -14.50 22.07
N VAL A 141 -6.78 -13.91 22.50
CA VAL A 141 -6.14 -14.25 23.76
C VAL A 141 -7.00 -13.67 24.87
N THR A 142 -7.63 -14.53 25.67
CA THR A 142 -8.55 -14.15 26.75
C THR A 142 -7.89 -14.04 28.11
N THR A 143 -6.68 -14.57 28.26
CA THR A 143 -5.94 -14.54 29.52
C THR A 143 -4.63 -13.78 29.31
N PRO A 144 -4.28 -12.84 30.21
CA PRO A 144 -2.98 -12.17 30.15
C PRO A 144 -1.84 -13.20 30.22
N ILE A 145 -0.81 -13.00 29.38
CA ILE A 145 0.43 -13.76 29.48
C ILE A 145 1.33 -12.97 30.43
N ILE A 146 1.67 -13.56 31.57
CA ILE A 146 2.66 -12.99 32.49
C ILE A 146 4.01 -13.53 32.01
N THR A 147 4.83 -12.66 31.44
CA THR A 147 6.24 -12.95 31.14
C THR A 147 7.10 -12.55 32.33
N ILE A 148 8.27 -13.16 32.49
CA ILE A 148 9.23 -12.77 33.55
C ILE A 148 9.69 -11.30 33.37
N GLU A 149 9.59 -10.78 32.16
CA GLU A 149 9.88 -9.37 31.79
C GLU A 149 8.80 -8.40 32.25
N ASP A 150 7.56 -8.87 32.54
CA ASP A 150 6.45 -8.08 33.09
C ASP A 150 6.47 -8.03 34.61
N ALA A 151 7.34 -8.80 35.27
CA ALA A 151 7.56 -8.77 36.71
C ALA A 151 8.53 -7.62 37.06
N GLU A 152 7.96 -6.48 37.40
CA GLU A 152 8.54 -5.22 37.85
C GLU A 152 9.46 -4.51 36.84
N PRO A 153 9.30 -3.18 36.68
CA PRO A 153 10.41 -2.40 36.13
C PRO A 153 11.57 -2.63 37.10
N ALA A 154 12.54 -3.42 36.67
CA ALA A 154 13.77 -3.56 37.41
C ALA A 154 14.28 -2.14 37.68
N GLU A 155 14.26 -1.74 38.95
CA GLU A 155 14.93 -0.57 39.42
C GLU A 155 16.33 -0.59 38.84
N SER A 156 16.54 0.31 37.86
CA SER A 156 17.86 0.75 37.40
C SER A 156 18.98 -0.32 37.48
N ALA A 157 18.95 -1.27 36.54
CA ALA A 157 20.21 -1.75 36.05
C ALA A 157 20.95 -0.55 35.46
N THR A 158 21.95 -0.08 36.11
CA THR A 158 22.88 0.94 35.65
C THR A 158 23.21 0.68 34.19
N PRO A 159 23.02 1.64 33.27
CA PRO A 159 23.36 1.47 31.88
C PRO A 159 24.89 1.54 31.77
N ASN A 160 25.52 0.40 31.91
CA ASN A 160 26.93 0.26 31.54
C ASN A 160 27.03 -0.67 30.32
N SER A 161 26.31 -0.33 29.30
CA SER A 161 26.65 -0.54 27.90
C SER A 161 26.52 0.80 27.24
N GLU A 162 27.62 1.28 26.67
CA GLU A 162 27.63 2.43 25.79
C GLU A 162 26.45 2.26 24.80
N LYS A 163 25.36 2.99 25.02
CA LYS A 163 24.31 3.17 24.04
C LYS A 163 24.96 3.93 22.91
N SER A 164 25.59 3.20 21.98
CA SER A 164 25.96 3.78 20.71
C SER A 164 24.72 4.47 20.17
N ALA A 165 24.79 5.79 20.05
CA ALA A 165 23.67 6.57 19.57
C ALA A 165 23.20 6.00 18.23
N LEU A 166 21.88 5.75 18.10
CA LEU A 166 21.32 5.29 16.84
C LEU A 166 21.69 6.28 15.73
N PRO A 167 22.02 5.82 14.53
CA PRO A 167 22.27 6.70 13.39
C PRO A 167 21.01 7.50 13.07
N SER A 168 21.15 8.67 12.47
CA SER A 168 20.02 9.41 11.95
C SER A 168 19.43 8.70 10.70
N ALA A 169 18.17 8.99 10.36
CA ALA A 169 17.56 8.47 9.15
C ALA A 169 18.35 8.88 7.90
N ASP A 170 18.83 10.12 7.84
CA ASP A 170 19.66 10.63 6.75
C ASP A 170 20.94 9.83 6.57
N GLN A 171 21.64 9.50 7.67
CA GLN A 171 22.84 8.66 7.62
C GLN A 171 22.55 7.26 7.06
N LEU A 172 21.40 6.68 7.41
CA LEU A 172 20.99 5.37 6.89
C LEU A 172 20.63 5.44 5.40
N PHE A 173 19.95 6.49 4.97
CA PHE A 173 19.62 6.69 3.57
C PHE A 173 20.87 6.96 2.72
N ASP A 174 21.81 7.76 3.22
CA ASP A 174 23.09 8.00 2.53
C ASP A 174 23.90 6.71 2.42
N LYS A 175 23.94 5.92 3.49
CA LYS A 175 24.61 4.61 3.50
C LYS A 175 23.96 3.65 2.49
N TYR A 176 22.62 3.62 2.44
CA TYR A 176 21.88 2.82 1.47
C TYR A 176 22.16 3.26 0.03
N LEU A 177 22.07 4.56 -0.24
CA LEU A 177 22.37 5.10 -1.56
C LEU A 177 23.80 4.76 -2.02
N ALA A 178 24.78 4.90 -1.13
CA ALA A 178 26.15 4.52 -1.41
C ALA A 178 26.28 3.00 -1.63
N ALA A 179 25.59 2.18 -0.82
CA ALA A 179 25.64 0.72 -0.92
C ALA A 179 25.08 0.18 -2.24
N VAL A 180 24.10 0.86 -2.85
CA VAL A 180 23.52 0.47 -4.14
C VAL A 180 24.25 1.06 -5.34
N GLY A 181 25.32 1.86 -5.16
CA GLY A 181 26.15 2.38 -6.25
C GLY A 181 26.15 3.90 -6.40
N GLY A 182 25.35 4.62 -5.60
CA GLY A 182 25.27 6.08 -5.59
C GLY A 182 24.34 6.68 -6.64
N ALA A 183 24.00 7.95 -6.45
CA ALA A 183 23.03 8.64 -7.29
C ALA A 183 23.44 8.73 -8.77
N GLU A 184 24.72 9.00 -9.03
CA GLU A 184 25.22 9.17 -10.40
C GLU A 184 25.11 7.86 -11.20
N ALA A 185 25.45 6.72 -10.59
CA ALA A 185 25.34 5.42 -11.27
C ALA A 185 23.87 5.04 -11.51
N LEU A 186 23.00 5.27 -10.53
CA LEU A 186 21.56 5.00 -10.66
C LEU A 186 20.92 5.83 -11.78
N GLN A 187 21.22 7.13 -11.86
CA GLN A 187 20.63 8.04 -12.86
C GLN A 187 21.05 7.73 -14.31
N LYS A 188 22.14 6.97 -14.52
CA LYS A 188 22.54 6.47 -15.85
C LYS A 188 21.63 5.32 -16.34
N ILE A 189 20.85 4.73 -15.46
CA ILE A 189 19.95 3.63 -15.82
C ILE A 189 18.55 4.20 -16.04
N THR A 190 18.04 4.11 -17.25
CA THR A 190 16.74 4.68 -17.63
C THR A 190 15.66 3.63 -17.90
N SER A 191 16.07 2.36 -18.05
CA SER A 191 15.15 1.25 -18.24
C SER A 191 15.74 -0.05 -17.70
N ARG A 192 14.87 -0.99 -17.35
CA ARG A 192 15.25 -2.31 -16.86
C ARG A 192 14.22 -3.34 -17.28
N VAL A 193 14.70 -4.47 -17.76
CA VAL A 193 13.91 -5.67 -18.05
C VAL A 193 14.46 -6.80 -17.20
N GLU A 194 13.59 -7.39 -16.41
CA GLU A 194 13.88 -8.54 -15.57
C GLU A 194 13.03 -9.71 -16.00
N LYS A 195 13.62 -10.87 -16.14
CA LYS A 195 12.94 -12.13 -16.44
C LYS A 195 13.31 -13.17 -15.42
N GLY A 196 12.35 -13.99 -15.04
CA GLY A 196 12.56 -15.01 -14.03
C GLY A 196 11.28 -15.75 -13.70
N SER A 197 11.14 -16.16 -12.46
CA SER A 197 10.00 -16.93 -11.98
C SER A 197 9.42 -16.36 -10.68
N ALA A 198 8.10 -16.45 -10.55
CA ALA A 198 7.37 -16.24 -9.31
C ALA A 198 6.94 -17.60 -8.75
N THR A 199 7.25 -17.86 -7.49
CA THR A 199 6.75 -19.04 -6.78
C THR A 199 5.56 -18.64 -5.93
N PHE A 200 4.41 -19.27 -6.17
CA PHE A 200 3.18 -19.09 -5.43
C PHE A 200 2.51 -20.43 -5.15
N ALA A 201 2.20 -20.73 -3.91
CA ALA A 201 1.59 -22.01 -3.49
C ALA A 201 2.31 -23.24 -4.09
N GLY A 202 3.65 -23.21 -4.15
CA GLY A 202 4.48 -24.29 -4.69
C GLY A 202 4.52 -24.35 -6.23
N GLN A 203 3.83 -23.48 -6.95
CA GLN A 203 3.86 -23.39 -8.39
C GLN A 203 4.89 -22.35 -8.85
N HIS A 204 5.65 -22.68 -9.90
CA HIS A 204 6.55 -21.75 -10.56
C HIS A 204 5.86 -21.15 -11.78
N ILE A 205 5.74 -19.84 -11.79
CA ILE A 205 5.07 -19.06 -12.84
C ILE A 205 6.13 -18.16 -13.47
N PRO A 206 6.38 -18.22 -14.78
CA PRO A 206 7.30 -17.29 -15.41
C PRO A 206 6.84 -15.85 -15.23
N VAL A 207 7.78 -14.93 -14.96
CA VAL A 207 7.50 -13.52 -14.75
C VAL A 207 8.46 -12.65 -15.57
N ASP A 208 7.88 -11.67 -16.24
CA ASP A 208 8.60 -10.57 -16.88
C ASP A 208 8.28 -9.26 -16.18
N ILE A 209 9.30 -8.45 -15.87
CA ILE A 209 9.12 -7.14 -15.27
C ILE A 209 9.83 -6.12 -16.14
N TYR A 210 9.10 -5.07 -16.49
CA TYR A 210 9.58 -3.94 -17.27
C TYR A 210 9.48 -2.69 -16.43
N ALA A 211 10.57 -1.97 -16.26
CA ALA A 211 10.60 -0.70 -15.57
C ALA A 211 11.27 0.37 -16.43
N LYS A 212 10.70 1.56 -16.45
CA LYS A 212 11.22 2.72 -17.19
C LYS A 212 11.14 3.96 -16.32
N ALA A 213 12.26 4.66 -16.22
CA ALA A 213 12.35 5.89 -15.45
C ALA A 213 11.36 6.95 -15.93
N PRO A 214 10.82 7.82 -15.04
CA PRO A 214 11.13 7.82 -13.62
C PRO A 214 10.35 6.78 -12.80
N ASP A 215 9.14 6.36 -13.21
CA ASP A 215 8.19 5.65 -12.37
C ASP A 215 7.18 4.76 -13.14
N LYS A 216 7.54 4.27 -14.33
CA LYS A 216 6.71 3.32 -15.06
C LYS A 216 7.13 1.89 -14.77
N ARG A 217 6.15 1.02 -14.50
CA ARG A 217 6.41 -0.40 -14.21
C ARG A 217 5.29 -1.31 -14.69
N VAL A 218 5.67 -2.42 -15.27
CA VAL A 218 4.78 -3.54 -15.63
C VAL A 218 5.37 -4.83 -15.12
N SER A 219 4.55 -5.64 -14.46
CA SER A 219 4.87 -7.01 -14.10
C SER A 219 3.86 -7.93 -14.77
N VAL A 220 4.36 -8.92 -15.50
CA VAL A 220 3.57 -9.90 -16.25
C VAL A 220 3.85 -11.28 -15.67
N MET A 221 2.83 -11.94 -15.12
CA MET A 221 2.90 -13.34 -14.71
C MET A 221 2.19 -14.22 -15.77
N HIS A 222 2.94 -15.11 -16.39
CA HIS A 222 2.47 -15.98 -17.48
C HIS A 222 1.79 -17.23 -16.92
N GLN A 223 0.48 -17.17 -16.74
CA GLN A 223 -0.30 -18.30 -16.23
C GLN A 223 -0.92 -19.11 -17.36
N LYS A 224 -1.31 -20.36 -17.08
CA LYS A 224 -1.91 -21.26 -18.08
C LYS A 224 -3.19 -20.71 -18.71
N ASP A 225 -3.98 -19.96 -17.92
CA ASP A 225 -5.27 -19.44 -18.34
C ASP A 225 -5.18 -18.01 -18.90
N GLY A 226 -3.96 -17.50 -19.10
CA GLY A 226 -3.65 -16.16 -19.59
C GLY A 226 -2.84 -15.35 -18.60
N ASP A 227 -2.29 -14.24 -19.08
CA ASP A 227 -1.40 -13.39 -18.32
C ASP A 227 -2.12 -12.59 -17.23
N SER A 228 -1.48 -12.46 -16.08
CA SER A 228 -1.86 -11.49 -15.05
C SER A 228 -0.86 -10.35 -15.07
N LEU A 229 -1.38 -9.11 -15.15
CA LEU A 229 -0.56 -7.91 -15.27
C LEU A 229 -0.82 -6.97 -14.08
N THR A 230 0.26 -6.40 -13.58
CA THR A 230 0.24 -5.22 -12.72
C THR A 230 0.94 -4.11 -13.48
N ILE A 231 0.21 -3.08 -13.85
CA ILE A 231 0.71 -1.98 -14.68
C ILE A 231 0.63 -0.68 -13.89
N PHE A 232 1.65 0.16 -13.98
CA PHE A 232 1.65 1.54 -13.50
C PHE A 232 2.36 2.41 -14.55
N ASP A 233 1.67 3.47 -15.02
CA ASP A 233 2.15 4.33 -16.11
C ASP A 233 2.86 5.61 -15.63
N GLY A 234 3.05 5.74 -14.31
CA GLY A 234 3.54 6.93 -13.65
C GLY A 234 2.45 7.78 -13.00
N HIS A 235 1.18 7.56 -13.34
CA HIS A 235 0.03 8.29 -12.80
C HIS A 235 -1.09 7.40 -12.31
N GLN A 236 -1.44 6.39 -13.10
CA GLN A 236 -2.51 5.46 -12.82
C GLN A 236 -2.03 4.02 -13.01
N GLY A 237 -2.49 3.14 -12.16
CA GLY A 237 -2.23 1.71 -12.28
C GLY A 237 -3.46 0.90 -12.63
N TRP A 238 -3.22 -0.30 -13.17
CA TRP A 238 -4.23 -1.29 -13.49
C TRP A 238 -3.80 -2.68 -13.01
N LEU A 239 -4.77 -3.43 -12.53
CA LEU A 239 -4.65 -4.85 -12.27
C LEU A 239 -5.46 -5.60 -13.32
N SER A 240 -4.80 -6.51 -14.02
CA SER A 240 -5.41 -7.34 -15.05
C SER A 240 -5.16 -8.80 -14.72
N VAL A 241 -6.22 -9.58 -14.70
CA VAL A 241 -6.18 -11.04 -14.64
C VAL A 241 -7.02 -11.57 -15.79
N PRO A 242 -6.91 -12.83 -16.16
CA PRO A 242 -7.75 -13.38 -17.21
C PRO A 242 -9.23 -13.02 -17.00
N ASN A 243 -9.85 -12.43 -18.00
CA ASN A 243 -11.25 -11.98 -18.02
C ASN A 243 -11.63 -10.82 -17.08
N ARG A 244 -10.68 -10.15 -16.43
CA ARG A 244 -10.96 -8.99 -15.58
C ARG A 244 -9.84 -7.98 -15.61
N VAL A 245 -10.21 -6.73 -15.86
CA VAL A 245 -9.32 -5.57 -15.72
C VAL A 245 -9.99 -4.55 -14.82
N HIS A 246 -9.25 -3.96 -13.89
CA HIS A 246 -9.74 -2.82 -13.11
C HIS A 246 -8.64 -1.81 -12.85
N PRO A 247 -8.96 -0.52 -12.82
CA PRO A 247 -8.02 0.50 -12.40
C PRO A 247 -7.72 0.35 -10.90
N MET A 248 -6.51 0.68 -10.52
CA MET A 248 -6.11 0.73 -9.10
C MET A 248 -6.85 1.84 -8.37
N SER A 249 -7.26 1.58 -7.14
CA SER A 249 -7.76 2.59 -6.20
C SER A 249 -6.67 3.60 -5.84
N ALA A 250 -7.04 4.70 -5.19
CA ALA A 250 -6.08 5.73 -4.78
C ALA A 250 -4.95 5.16 -3.88
N SER A 251 -5.29 4.26 -2.94
CA SER A 251 -4.31 3.62 -2.06
C SER A 251 -3.41 2.62 -2.80
N GLU A 252 -3.95 1.88 -3.77
CA GLU A 252 -3.17 0.99 -4.62
C GLU A 252 -2.22 1.78 -5.54
N ASN A 253 -2.69 2.89 -6.10
CA ASN A 253 -1.84 3.79 -6.90
C ASN A 253 -0.69 4.37 -6.09
N ALA A 254 -0.95 4.85 -4.86
CA ALA A 254 0.11 5.36 -3.99
C ALA A 254 1.15 4.28 -3.68
N ALA A 255 0.71 3.03 -3.48
CA ALA A 255 1.60 1.90 -3.28
C ALA A 255 2.38 1.54 -4.55
N ALA A 256 1.71 1.52 -5.70
CA ALA A 256 2.32 1.22 -7.00
C ALA A 256 3.37 2.27 -7.39
N HIS A 257 3.15 3.54 -7.04
CA HIS A 257 4.13 4.61 -7.25
C HIS A 257 5.45 4.34 -6.50
N ILE A 258 5.38 3.91 -5.24
CA ILE A 258 6.57 3.53 -4.47
C ILE A 258 7.29 2.33 -5.11
N ASP A 259 6.53 1.31 -5.54
CA ASP A 259 7.07 0.11 -6.17
C ASP A 259 7.66 0.37 -7.56
N ALA A 260 7.19 1.41 -8.23
CA ALA A 260 7.62 1.81 -9.57
C ALA A 260 8.71 2.89 -9.57
N ASP A 261 8.95 3.57 -8.43
CA ASP A 261 9.99 4.59 -8.33
C ASP A 261 11.36 3.98 -8.66
N PHE A 262 11.79 4.29 -9.88
CA PHE A 262 13.02 3.73 -10.44
C PHE A 262 14.27 4.17 -9.66
N TYR A 263 14.18 5.32 -8.99
CA TYR A 263 15.25 5.93 -8.21
C TYR A 263 14.93 6.02 -6.72
N LEU A 264 14.14 5.08 -6.20
CA LEU A 264 13.76 5.04 -4.78
C LEU A 264 14.92 5.32 -3.81
N PRO A 265 16.15 4.79 -3.99
CA PRO A 265 17.26 5.11 -3.10
C PRO A 265 17.64 6.60 -3.05
N VAL A 266 17.37 7.35 -4.12
CA VAL A 266 17.57 8.81 -4.20
C VAL A 266 16.42 9.55 -3.56
N HIS A 267 15.19 9.09 -3.78
CA HIS A 267 13.96 9.80 -3.40
C HIS A 267 13.49 9.49 -1.99
N VAL A 268 13.97 8.41 -1.37
CA VAL A 268 13.47 7.92 -0.08
C VAL A 268 13.46 9.00 1.01
N LYS A 269 14.41 9.93 1.00
CA LYS A 269 14.46 11.05 1.96
C LYS A 269 13.26 12.01 1.86
N SER A 270 12.69 12.14 0.68
CA SER A 270 11.61 13.09 0.41
C SER A 270 10.20 12.47 0.39
N LEU A 271 10.09 11.15 0.54
CA LEU A 271 8.79 10.47 0.52
C LEU A 271 7.90 10.83 1.71
N TYR A 272 8.52 11.06 2.88
CA TYR A 272 7.83 11.37 4.12
C TYR A 272 8.41 12.64 4.76
N GLU A 273 7.61 13.29 5.59
CA GLU A 273 7.98 14.54 6.26
C GLU A 273 8.86 14.32 7.49
N LYS A 274 8.65 13.20 8.16
CA LYS A 274 9.37 12.84 9.40
C LYS A 274 9.81 11.39 9.34
N TYR A 275 10.99 11.15 9.88
CA TYR A 275 11.54 9.81 10.03
C TYR A 275 12.00 9.57 11.46
N ARG A 276 11.67 8.40 12.01
CA ARG A 276 12.13 7.91 13.30
C ARG A 276 12.97 6.66 13.10
N VAL A 277 14.09 6.57 13.79
CA VAL A 277 14.97 5.39 13.74
C VAL A 277 14.84 4.62 15.05
N GLU A 278 14.75 3.30 14.92
CA GLU A 278 14.65 2.34 16.01
C GLU A 278 15.58 1.15 15.74
N PRO A 279 15.97 0.36 16.77
CA PRO A 279 16.50 -0.96 16.54
C PRO A 279 15.49 -1.81 15.76
N GLY A 280 15.94 -2.46 14.70
CA GLY A 280 15.10 -3.35 13.90
C GLY A 280 15.18 -4.80 14.36
N GLU A 281 14.25 -5.61 13.90
CA GLU A 281 14.31 -7.07 14.06
C GLU A 281 15.42 -7.68 13.18
N LYS A 282 15.86 -8.88 13.51
CA LYS A 282 16.77 -9.62 12.62
C LYS A 282 16.01 -10.11 11.38
N ILE A 283 16.60 -9.89 10.21
CA ILE A 283 16.08 -10.39 8.93
C ILE A 283 17.14 -11.31 8.31
N ASP A 284 16.78 -12.55 8.06
CA ASP A 284 17.70 -13.60 7.58
C ASP A 284 19.02 -13.63 8.41
N GLY A 285 18.90 -13.52 9.75
CA GLY A 285 20.01 -13.55 10.69
C GLY A 285 20.84 -12.26 10.77
N ARG A 286 20.51 -11.22 9.98
CA ARG A 286 21.20 -9.94 9.94
C ARG A 286 20.53 -8.91 10.84
N ASP A 287 21.34 -8.17 11.60
CA ASP A 287 20.85 -7.06 12.42
C ASP A 287 20.43 -5.89 11.54
N THR A 288 19.33 -5.22 11.90
CA THR A 288 18.80 -4.11 11.12
C THR A 288 18.55 -2.86 11.97
N TYR A 289 18.53 -1.71 11.27
CA TYR A 289 17.91 -0.49 11.76
C TYR A 289 16.53 -0.34 11.09
N LEU A 290 15.51 -0.06 11.88
CA LEU A 290 14.17 0.27 11.41
C LEU A 290 14.04 1.78 11.28
N VAL A 291 13.68 2.25 10.08
CA VAL A 291 13.28 3.64 9.83
C VAL A 291 11.79 3.68 9.57
N VAL A 292 11.06 4.46 10.36
CA VAL A 292 9.61 4.66 10.21
C VAL A 292 9.37 6.04 9.62
N GLY A 293 8.84 6.08 8.39
CA GLY A 293 8.39 7.31 7.73
C GLY A 293 6.97 7.66 8.12
N GLN A 294 6.71 8.95 8.39
CA GLN A 294 5.41 9.49 8.77
C GLN A 294 5.13 10.78 8.01
N LYS A 295 3.91 10.89 7.49
CA LYS A 295 3.37 12.08 6.85
C LYS A 295 1.88 12.14 7.11
N GLU A 296 1.36 13.33 7.42
CA GLU A 296 -0.06 13.51 7.66
C GLU A 296 -0.89 13.09 6.44
N GLY A 297 -1.99 12.39 6.68
CA GLY A 297 -2.87 11.87 5.63
C GLY A 297 -2.33 10.67 4.84
N LEU A 298 -1.14 10.16 5.14
CA LEU A 298 -0.60 8.96 4.52
C LEU A 298 -0.31 7.85 5.54
N PRO A 299 -0.55 6.58 5.17
CA PRO A 299 -0.10 5.46 5.99
C PRO A 299 1.42 5.50 6.21
N PRO A 300 1.92 5.04 7.37
CA PRO A 300 3.36 4.98 7.62
C PRO A 300 4.05 4.01 6.67
N MET A 301 5.37 4.18 6.51
CA MET A 301 6.22 3.21 5.83
C MET A 301 7.34 2.76 6.77
N ARG A 302 7.71 1.49 6.70
CA ARG A 302 8.80 0.92 7.49
C ARG A 302 9.88 0.39 6.57
N LEU A 303 11.13 0.79 6.83
CA LEU A 303 12.30 0.42 6.05
C LEU A 303 13.33 -0.20 7.00
N TYR A 304 13.77 -1.41 6.68
CA TYR A 304 14.76 -2.13 7.49
C TYR A 304 16.08 -2.21 6.72
N PHE A 305 17.07 -1.52 7.25
CA PHE A 305 18.40 -1.46 6.64
C PHE A 305 19.39 -2.35 7.40
N ASP A 306 20.13 -3.16 6.70
CA ASP A 306 21.22 -3.96 7.24
C ASP A 306 22.26 -3.06 7.91
N THR A 307 22.57 -3.34 9.17
CA THR A 307 23.51 -2.52 9.95
C THR A 307 24.91 -2.52 9.37
N GLN A 308 25.34 -3.60 8.69
CA GLN A 308 26.66 -3.75 8.12
C GLN A 308 26.75 -3.18 6.72
N SER A 309 25.96 -3.73 5.78
CA SER A 309 26.05 -3.35 4.37
C SER A 309 25.32 -2.05 4.03
N GLY A 310 24.33 -1.64 4.84
CA GLY A 310 23.44 -0.52 4.55
C GLY A 310 22.37 -0.82 3.52
N LEU A 311 22.26 -2.04 2.99
CA LEU A 311 21.26 -2.43 2.02
C LEU A 311 19.86 -2.50 2.67
N LEU A 312 18.85 -2.17 1.90
CA LEU A 312 17.45 -2.32 2.31
C LEU A 312 17.09 -3.81 2.26
N LEU A 313 16.73 -4.40 3.41
CA LEU A 313 16.36 -5.81 3.50
C LEU A 313 14.86 -6.02 3.49
N ARG A 314 14.09 -5.05 4.03
CA ARG A 314 12.63 -5.12 4.06
C ARG A 314 12.02 -3.74 3.94
N LEU A 315 10.96 -3.66 3.16
CA LEU A 315 10.05 -2.53 3.08
C LEU A 315 8.66 -3.00 3.48
N ILE A 316 8.00 -2.30 4.41
CA ILE A 316 6.58 -2.52 4.70
C ILE A 316 5.86 -1.21 4.42
N ARG A 317 4.91 -1.26 3.52
CA ARG A 317 3.96 -0.20 3.24
C ARG A 317 2.54 -0.65 3.55
N TYR A 318 1.65 0.30 3.74
CA TYR A 318 0.28 0.02 4.12
C TYR A 318 -0.68 0.65 3.14
N ALA A 319 -1.75 -0.05 2.82
CA ALA A 319 -2.91 0.47 2.12
C ALA A 319 -4.09 0.57 3.09
N ASP A 320 -4.83 1.66 3.02
CA ASP A 320 -6.02 1.83 3.85
C ASP A 320 -7.15 0.90 3.36
N SER A 321 -7.93 0.39 4.30
CA SER A 321 -9.14 -0.36 4.04
C SER A 321 -10.23 0.05 5.04
N PRO A 322 -11.51 -0.22 4.77
CA PRO A 322 -12.59 0.07 5.70
C PRO A 322 -12.42 -0.55 7.09
N LEU A 323 -11.56 -1.55 7.23
CA LEU A 323 -11.33 -2.26 8.50
C LEU A 323 -9.98 -1.94 9.15
N GLY A 324 -9.08 -1.25 8.45
CA GLY A 324 -7.76 -0.90 8.97
C GLY A 324 -6.68 -0.91 7.89
N LEU A 325 -5.43 -0.75 8.29
CA LEU A 325 -4.29 -0.72 7.39
C LEU A 325 -3.85 -2.12 6.97
N ASN A 326 -3.89 -2.41 5.67
CA ASN A 326 -3.37 -3.64 5.10
C ASN A 326 -1.86 -3.52 4.83
N PRO A 327 -1.02 -4.35 5.45
CA PRO A 327 0.40 -4.37 5.17
C PRO A 327 0.70 -5.04 3.82
N THR A 328 1.69 -4.52 3.12
CA THR A 328 2.43 -5.22 2.07
C THR A 328 3.89 -5.17 2.47
N GLN A 329 4.47 -6.35 2.69
CA GLN A 329 5.88 -6.52 3.02
C GLN A 329 6.63 -6.98 1.77
N ILE A 330 7.78 -6.38 1.54
CA ILE A 330 8.71 -6.81 0.48
C ILE A 330 10.06 -7.06 1.14
N ASP A 331 10.51 -8.31 1.11
CA ASP A 331 11.82 -8.72 1.62
C ASP A 331 12.78 -8.87 0.45
N TYR A 332 13.88 -8.14 0.48
CA TYR A 332 14.89 -8.12 -0.59
C TYR A 332 16.11 -8.97 -0.22
N ALA A 333 16.54 -9.79 -1.16
CA ALA A 333 17.71 -10.66 -0.99
C ALA A 333 18.49 -10.81 -2.29
N ASP A 334 19.62 -11.53 -2.23
CA ASP A 334 20.45 -11.84 -3.40
C ASP A 334 20.83 -10.57 -4.19
N TYR A 335 21.36 -9.57 -3.48
CA TYR A 335 21.86 -8.36 -4.12
C TYR A 335 23.09 -8.65 -4.97
N ARG A 336 23.03 -8.36 -6.26
CA ARG A 336 24.14 -8.55 -7.21
C ARG A 336 24.53 -7.22 -7.83
N ASP A 337 25.83 -7.08 -8.12
CA ASP A 337 26.31 -5.95 -8.91
C ASP A 337 25.92 -6.13 -10.39
N ASN A 338 25.36 -5.09 -10.95
CA ASN A 338 25.07 -5.02 -12.38
C ASN A 338 25.43 -3.63 -12.88
N SER A 339 26.54 -3.54 -13.60
CA SER A 339 27.06 -2.28 -14.16
C SER A 339 27.25 -1.16 -13.12
N GLY A 340 27.78 -1.51 -11.93
CA GLY A 340 28.10 -0.59 -10.86
C GLY A 340 26.93 -0.22 -9.96
N ILE A 341 25.76 -0.82 -10.13
CA ILE A 341 24.65 -0.72 -9.19
C ILE A 341 24.27 -2.10 -8.62
N LYS A 342 23.92 -2.12 -7.33
CA LYS A 342 23.44 -3.35 -6.68
C LYS A 342 21.91 -3.42 -6.76
N ILE A 343 21.43 -4.54 -7.29
CA ILE A 343 20.01 -4.82 -7.50
C ILE A 343 19.67 -6.14 -6.80
N PRO A 344 18.52 -6.23 -6.08
CA PRO A 344 18.08 -7.50 -5.53
C PRO A 344 17.62 -8.41 -6.68
N PHE A 345 18.10 -9.65 -6.70
CA PHE A 345 17.69 -10.68 -7.65
C PHE A 345 16.66 -11.63 -7.07
N ARG A 346 16.38 -11.52 -5.78
CA ARG A 346 15.30 -12.24 -5.11
C ARG A 346 14.54 -11.29 -4.20
N TRP A 347 13.23 -11.35 -4.25
CA TRP A 347 12.39 -10.71 -3.24
C TRP A 347 11.12 -11.51 -2.97
N ILE A 348 10.61 -11.38 -1.75
CA ILE A 348 9.36 -11.97 -1.34
C ILE A 348 8.37 -10.84 -1.16
N LEU A 349 7.29 -10.84 -1.93
CA LEU A 349 6.17 -9.95 -1.74
C LEU A 349 5.10 -10.69 -0.94
N ALA A 350 4.91 -10.28 0.31
CA ALA A 350 3.92 -10.86 1.21
C ALA A 350 2.79 -9.86 1.48
N ARG A 351 1.58 -10.34 1.33
CA ARG A 351 0.33 -9.67 1.68
C ARG A 351 -0.51 -10.57 2.57
N PRO A 352 -1.46 -10.02 3.33
CA PRO A 352 -2.40 -10.87 4.06
C PRO A 352 -3.05 -11.91 3.14
N GLY A 353 -2.88 -13.19 3.50
CA GLY A 353 -3.46 -14.31 2.75
C GLY A 353 -2.66 -14.79 1.53
N ASN A 354 -1.57 -14.15 1.14
CA ASN A 354 -0.70 -14.67 0.08
C ASN A 354 0.73 -14.11 0.14
N HIS A 355 1.65 -14.86 -0.44
CA HIS A 355 3.01 -14.40 -0.69
C HIS A 355 3.56 -14.98 -2.00
N PHE A 356 4.41 -14.20 -2.65
CA PHE A 356 5.09 -14.56 -3.88
C PHE A 356 6.59 -14.43 -3.66
N THR A 357 7.34 -15.45 -3.99
CA THR A 357 8.80 -15.34 -4.11
C THR A 357 9.15 -15.12 -5.57
N ILE A 358 9.75 -13.97 -5.88
CA ILE A 358 10.23 -13.65 -7.21
C ILE A 358 11.73 -13.90 -7.23
N GLN A 359 12.18 -14.70 -8.21
CA GLN A 359 13.58 -14.93 -8.51
C GLN A 359 13.89 -14.40 -9.91
N VAL A 360 14.76 -13.39 -9.99
CA VAL A 360 15.26 -12.86 -11.26
C VAL A 360 16.39 -13.77 -11.75
N GLU A 361 16.30 -14.17 -13.00
CA GLU A 361 17.30 -15.00 -13.69
C GLU A 361 18.09 -14.19 -14.70
N GLN A 362 17.43 -13.26 -15.38
CA GLN A 362 18.01 -12.40 -16.39
C GLN A 362 17.63 -10.94 -16.12
N LEU A 363 18.61 -10.04 -16.24
CA LEU A 363 18.41 -8.61 -16.06
C LEU A 363 19.15 -7.87 -17.17
N GLN A 364 18.44 -6.95 -17.84
CA GLN A 364 18.98 -6.06 -18.85
C GLN A 364 18.67 -4.62 -18.49
N GLN A 365 19.62 -3.73 -18.67
CA GLN A 365 19.49 -2.30 -18.40
C GLN A 365 19.68 -1.47 -19.67
N ASN A 366 19.07 -0.29 -19.69
CA ASN A 366 19.16 0.66 -20.80
C ASN A 366 18.74 0.08 -22.15
N VAL A 367 17.78 -0.84 -22.14
CA VAL A 367 17.18 -1.40 -23.35
C VAL A 367 15.94 -0.60 -23.74
N PRO A 368 15.67 -0.41 -25.03
CA PRO A 368 14.45 0.26 -25.47
C PRO A 368 13.20 -0.50 -24.97
N ILE A 369 12.28 0.23 -24.33
CA ILE A 369 10.97 -0.28 -23.92
C ILE A 369 9.91 0.63 -24.54
N ASP A 370 9.00 0.03 -25.31
CA ASP A 370 7.87 0.74 -25.90
C ASP A 370 6.93 1.24 -24.80
N ASP A 371 6.54 2.50 -24.84
CA ASP A 371 5.61 3.11 -23.91
C ASP A 371 4.21 2.50 -23.95
N ALA A 372 3.82 1.92 -25.08
CA ALA A 372 2.56 1.18 -25.22
C ALA A 372 2.45 0.01 -24.23
N ARG A 373 3.58 -0.52 -23.74
CA ARG A 373 3.61 -1.59 -22.74
C ARG A 373 3.05 -1.14 -21.38
N PHE A 374 3.12 0.14 -21.07
CA PHE A 374 2.61 0.73 -19.83
C PHE A 374 1.19 1.28 -19.98
N ALA A 375 0.59 1.16 -21.16
CA ALA A 375 -0.78 1.61 -21.41
C ALA A 375 -1.81 0.74 -20.68
N PRO A 376 -3.03 1.26 -20.43
CA PRO A 376 -4.13 0.45 -19.89
C PRO A 376 -4.31 -0.83 -20.69
N PRO A 377 -4.47 -1.99 -20.03
CA PRO A 377 -4.71 -3.23 -20.74
C PRO A 377 -6.07 -3.17 -21.46
N PRO A 378 -6.23 -3.83 -22.60
CA PRO A 378 -7.51 -3.86 -23.31
C PRO A 378 -8.61 -4.44 -22.42
N ALA A 379 -9.83 -3.91 -22.55
CA ALA A 379 -10.97 -4.48 -21.85
C ALA A 379 -11.13 -5.98 -22.22
N PRO A 380 -11.49 -6.85 -21.27
CA PRO A 380 -11.73 -8.25 -21.56
C PRO A 380 -12.78 -8.39 -22.66
N SER A 381 -12.52 -9.29 -23.60
CA SER A 381 -13.53 -9.64 -24.62
C SER A 381 -14.79 -10.11 -23.94
N ALA A 382 -15.95 -9.64 -24.39
CA ALA A 382 -17.21 -10.14 -23.89
C ALA A 382 -17.25 -11.68 -24.06
N PRO A 383 -17.73 -12.43 -23.05
CA PRO A 383 -17.84 -13.88 -23.20
C PRO A 383 -18.70 -14.17 -24.43
N ASN A 384 -18.23 -15.11 -25.26
CA ASN A 384 -19.00 -15.56 -26.39
C ASN A 384 -20.43 -15.93 -25.93
N PRO A 385 -21.48 -15.48 -26.62
CA PRO A 385 -22.83 -15.89 -26.26
C PRO A 385 -22.92 -17.43 -26.35
N PRO A 386 -23.62 -18.07 -25.42
CA PRO A 386 -23.78 -19.52 -25.47
C PRO A 386 -24.33 -19.92 -26.84
N PRO A 387 -23.90 -21.07 -27.40
CA PRO A 387 -24.43 -21.57 -28.64
C PRO A 387 -25.96 -21.63 -28.53
N LYS A 388 -26.65 -21.06 -29.53
CA LYS A 388 -28.10 -21.15 -29.58
C LYS A 388 -28.50 -22.63 -29.61
N PRO A 389 -29.58 -23.00 -28.86
CA PRO A 389 -30.10 -24.35 -28.80
C PRO A 389 -30.55 -24.88 -30.17
#